data_8a4ec3d2e85add0cc1ea871ef96248bc
#
_entry.id   8a4ec3d2e85add0cc1ea871ef96248bc
#
_cell.length_a   1.000
_cell.length_b   1.000
_cell.length_c   1.000
_cell.angle_alpha   90.00
_cell.angle_beta   90.00
_cell.angle_gamma   90.00
#
_symmetry.space_group_name_H-M   'P 1'
#
loop_
_entity.id
_entity.type
_entity.pdbx_description
1 polymer ?
#
loop_
_entity_poly.entity_id
_entity_poly.type
_entity_poly.pdbx_seq_one_letter_code
_entity_poly.pdbx_strand_id
1 'polypeptide(L)'
;MSKNVLFALTAFSLVACTTTPSEPPKNTEHWATLISKQENLHQVDNKFYRSEQLEAQSEALLNKLNIHTIVNLRFFDRNDDKQAFGHTKINLINTPLLTWSISPEEVADILWQIKQHQKNGAVLVHCYHGADRTGLIVASYRVIYQNWDLNEAKREMQQGPYGYHSVWKNIDNFFTQENMAKIKAELDKRSNTTK
;
A
#
# COMPACT_ATOMS: atom_id res chain seq x y z
N MET A 1 -0.43 72.21 -39.38
CA MET A 1 -0.18 71.76 -37.98
C MET A 1 -0.64 70.31 -37.87
N SER A 2 0.29 69.38 -38.06
CA SER A 2 -0.01 67.90 -38.04
C SER A 2 0.41 67.36 -36.70
N LYS A 3 -0.53 66.72 -35.93
CA LYS A 3 -0.27 66.07 -34.65
C LYS A 3 -0.04 64.59 -34.89
N ASN A 4 1.19 64.14 -34.73
CA ASN A 4 1.54 62.71 -34.71
C ASN A 4 1.17 62.14 -33.36
N VAL A 5 0.26 61.15 -33.36
CA VAL A 5 -0.08 60.34 -32.17
C VAL A 5 0.77 59.08 -32.25
N LEU A 6 1.67 58.91 -31.29
CA LEU A 6 2.50 57.72 -31.11
C LEU A 6 1.70 56.69 -30.32
N PHE A 7 1.36 55.56 -30.93
CA PHE A 7 0.80 54.37 -30.23
C PHE A 7 1.95 53.52 -29.68
N ALA A 8 2.03 53.46 -28.37
CA ALA A 8 2.94 52.54 -27.70
C ALA A 8 2.25 51.14 -27.57
N LEU A 9 2.79 50.13 -28.27
CA LEU A 9 2.40 48.72 -28.09
C LEU A 9 3.14 48.17 -26.84
N THR A 10 2.40 47.93 -25.76
CA THR A 10 2.89 47.16 -24.62
C THR A 10 2.73 45.66 -24.93
N ALA A 11 3.84 44.96 -25.14
CA ALA A 11 3.87 43.51 -25.28
C ALA A 11 3.73 42.87 -23.90
N PHE A 12 2.62 42.16 -23.68
CA PHE A 12 2.40 41.31 -22.50
C PHE A 12 3.07 39.98 -22.75
N SER A 13 4.20 39.72 -22.08
CA SER A 13 4.86 38.41 -22.08
C SER A 13 4.12 37.44 -21.15
N LEU A 14 3.39 36.49 -21.68
CA LEU A 14 2.83 35.36 -20.95
C LEU A 14 3.98 34.41 -20.57
N VAL A 15 4.37 34.41 -19.30
CA VAL A 15 5.23 33.36 -18.73
C VAL A 15 4.39 32.12 -18.55
N ALA A 16 4.49 31.18 -19.47
CA ALA A 16 3.93 29.85 -19.31
C ALA A 16 4.77 29.09 -18.26
N CYS A 17 4.23 28.86 -17.08
CA CYS A 17 4.77 27.89 -16.13
C CYS A 17 4.65 26.49 -16.74
N THR A 18 5.68 26.01 -17.40
CA THR A 18 5.80 24.60 -17.76
C THR A 18 6.14 23.82 -16.51
N THR A 19 5.13 23.16 -15.91
CA THR A 19 5.37 22.10 -14.93
C THR A 19 6.03 20.95 -15.67
N THR A 20 7.33 20.80 -15.55
CA THR A 20 8.06 19.59 -15.96
C THR A 20 7.47 18.41 -15.21
N PRO A 21 7.08 17.33 -15.89
CA PRO A 21 6.73 16.08 -15.19
C PRO A 21 7.93 15.68 -14.33
N SER A 22 7.69 15.41 -13.05
CA SER A 22 8.74 14.88 -12.17
C SER A 22 9.29 13.60 -12.76
N GLU A 23 10.60 13.50 -12.95
CA GLU A 23 11.27 12.26 -13.36
C GLU A 23 10.78 11.11 -12.44
N PRO A 24 10.49 9.92 -13.01
CA PRO A 24 10.18 8.75 -12.19
C PRO A 24 11.37 8.50 -11.26
N PRO A 25 11.10 8.08 -10.02
CA PRO A 25 12.15 7.88 -9.02
C PRO A 25 13.19 6.87 -9.53
N LYS A 26 14.46 7.27 -9.49
CA LYS A 26 15.59 6.44 -9.89
C LYS A 26 15.63 5.18 -9.02
N ASN A 27 15.72 4.01 -9.67
CA ASN A 27 15.83 2.68 -9.07
C ASN A 27 14.59 2.21 -8.28
N THR A 28 13.56 1.78 -9.01
CA THR A 28 12.32 1.18 -8.44
C THR A 28 12.19 -0.31 -8.78
N GLU A 29 13.23 -0.94 -9.32
CA GLU A 29 13.21 -2.35 -9.75
C GLU A 29 12.91 -3.34 -8.61
N HIS A 30 13.17 -2.92 -7.37
CA HIS A 30 12.91 -3.73 -6.16
C HIS A 30 11.53 -3.49 -5.54
N TRP A 31 10.73 -2.57 -6.09
CA TRP A 31 9.35 -2.34 -5.66
C TRP A 31 8.43 -3.49 -6.07
N ALA A 32 7.22 -3.52 -5.51
CA ALA A 32 6.28 -4.59 -5.82
C ALA A 32 5.95 -4.63 -7.32
N THR A 33 6.02 -5.82 -7.90
CA THR A 33 5.87 -6.06 -9.34
C THR A 33 4.40 -6.16 -9.71
N LEU A 34 3.97 -5.43 -10.73
CA LEU A 34 2.60 -5.48 -11.25
C LEU A 34 2.27 -6.88 -11.79
N ILE A 35 1.17 -7.45 -11.32
CA ILE A 35 0.58 -8.70 -11.80
C ILE A 35 -0.69 -8.41 -12.62
N SER A 36 -1.59 -7.60 -12.06
CA SER A 36 -2.81 -7.16 -12.76
C SER A 36 -3.15 -5.71 -12.41
N LYS A 37 -3.31 -4.91 -13.45
CA LYS A 37 -3.68 -3.50 -13.30
C LYS A 37 -5.14 -3.33 -12.90
N GLN A 38 -6.00 -4.23 -13.36
CA GLN A 38 -7.44 -4.18 -13.11
C GLN A 38 -7.75 -4.33 -11.62
N GLU A 39 -7.03 -5.18 -10.91
CA GLU A 39 -7.21 -5.46 -9.49
C GLU A 39 -6.21 -4.69 -8.60
N ASN A 40 -5.44 -3.75 -9.17
CA ASN A 40 -4.32 -3.13 -8.48
C ASN A 40 -3.42 -4.16 -7.77
N LEU A 41 -3.27 -5.36 -8.39
CA LEU A 41 -2.60 -6.52 -7.82
C LEU A 41 -1.12 -6.50 -8.13
N HIS A 42 -0.30 -6.53 -7.07
CA HIS A 42 1.16 -6.54 -7.18
C HIS A 42 1.77 -7.61 -6.29
N GLN A 43 2.88 -8.16 -6.73
CA GLN A 43 3.70 -9.08 -5.96
C GLN A 43 4.77 -8.31 -5.17
N VAL A 44 4.70 -8.37 -3.84
CA VAL A 44 5.67 -7.76 -2.92
C VAL A 44 6.92 -8.63 -2.79
N ASP A 45 6.71 -9.93 -2.60
CA ASP A 45 7.74 -10.97 -2.67
C ASP A 45 7.13 -12.33 -3.07
N ASN A 46 7.90 -13.40 -3.02
CA ASN A 46 7.47 -14.73 -3.47
C ASN A 46 6.28 -15.33 -2.69
N LYS A 47 5.94 -14.77 -1.52
CA LYS A 47 4.83 -15.22 -0.66
C LYS A 47 3.93 -14.09 -0.19
N PHE A 48 4.11 -12.87 -0.70
CA PHE A 48 3.32 -11.72 -0.27
C PHE A 48 2.83 -10.89 -1.46
N TYR A 49 1.54 -10.64 -1.47
CA TYR A 49 0.83 -9.89 -2.51
C TYR A 49 -0.01 -8.79 -1.91
N ARG A 50 -0.29 -7.76 -2.70
CA ARG A 50 -1.17 -6.65 -2.35
C ARG A 50 -2.16 -6.38 -3.47
N SER A 51 -3.39 -5.99 -3.14
CA SER A 51 -4.41 -5.61 -4.14
C SER A 51 -5.43 -4.62 -3.59
N GLU A 52 -6.33 -4.16 -4.44
CA GLU A 52 -7.63 -3.64 -4.02
C GLU A 52 -8.56 -4.78 -3.60
N GLN A 53 -9.82 -4.46 -3.21
CA GLN A 53 -10.85 -5.45 -2.97
C GLN A 53 -11.08 -6.28 -4.24
N LEU A 54 -10.90 -7.60 -4.12
CA LEU A 54 -11.12 -8.54 -5.23
C LEU A 54 -12.56 -9.05 -5.24
N GLU A 55 -13.00 -9.43 -6.43
CA GLU A 55 -14.31 -10.03 -6.67
C GLU A 55 -14.18 -11.49 -7.13
N ALA A 56 -15.29 -12.23 -7.18
CA ALA A 56 -15.30 -13.68 -7.47
C ALA A 56 -14.58 -14.08 -8.77
N GLN A 57 -14.60 -13.22 -9.80
CA GLN A 57 -13.90 -13.48 -11.07
C GLN A 57 -12.37 -13.57 -10.93
N SER A 58 -11.81 -13.05 -9.84
CA SER A 58 -10.36 -13.11 -9.57
C SER A 58 -9.92 -14.48 -9.02
N GLU A 59 -10.83 -15.42 -8.74
CA GLU A 59 -10.51 -16.72 -8.15
C GLU A 59 -9.45 -17.50 -8.96
N ALA A 60 -9.60 -17.55 -10.29
CA ALA A 60 -8.64 -18.23 -11.15
C ALA A 60 -7.22 -17.64 -11.03
N LEU A 61 -7.12 -16.31 -10.89
CA LEU A 61 -5.86 -15.60 -10.70
C LEU A 61 -5.27 -15.91 -9.32
N LEU A 62 -6.07 -15.90 -8.25
CA LEU A 62 -5.65 -16.26 -6.90
C LEU A 62 -5.09 -17.69 -6.84
N ASN A 63 -5.77 -18.65 -7.48
CA ASN A 63 -5.31 -20.03 -7.58
C ASN A 63 -3.98 -20.14 -8.35
N LYS A 64 -3.82 -19.43 -9.47
CA LYS A 64 -2.58 -19.38 -10.25
C LYS A 64 -1.40 -18.83 -9.44
N LEU A 65 -1.63 -17.85 -8.57
CA LEU A 65 -0.63 -17.25 -7.70
C LEU A 65 -0.41 -18.05 -6.40
N ASN A 66 -1.12 -19.15 -6.23
CA ASN A 66 -1.06 -19.98 -5.02
C ASN A 66 -1.38 -19.20 -3.74
N ILE A 67 -2.38 -18.29 -3.81
CA ILE A 67 -2.83 -17.53 -2.65
C ILE A 67 -3.63 -18.44 -1.73
N HIS A 68 -3.13 -18.67 -0.53
CA HIS A 68 -3.77 -19.49 0.50
C HIS A 68 -4.53 -18.69 1.53
N THR A 69 -4.20 -17.41 1.68
CA THR A 69 -4.81 -16.55 2.69
C THR A 69 -5.02 -15.15 2.14
N ILE A 70 -6.20 -14.59 2.40
CA ILE A 70 -6.53 -13.19 2.17
C ILE A 70 -6.65 -12.51 3.53
N VAL A 71 -5.94 -11.40 3.72
CA VAL A 71 -6.00 -10.53 4.91
C VAL A 71 -6.69 -9.24 4.53
N ASN A 72 -7.90 -9.06 5.03
CA ASN A 72 -8.76 -7.91 4.74
C ASN A 72 -8.61 -6.83 5.83
N LEU A 73 -8.16 -5.65 5.42
CA LEU A 73 -7.97 -4.48 6.30
C LEU A 73 -9.20 -3.56 6.36
N ARG A 74 -10.30 -3.90 5.70
CA ARG A 74 -11.49 -3.04 5.67
C ARG A 74 -12.16 -3.02 7.04
N PHE A 75 -12.47 -1.83 7.51
CA PHE A 75 -13.20 -1.67 8.77
C PHE A 75 -14.70 -1.87 8.57
N PHE A 76 -15.24 -1.38 7.46
CA PHE A 76 -16.62 -1.58 7.02
C PHE A 76 -16.67 -2.61 5.88
N ASP A 77 -17.85 -3.19 5.61
CA ASP A 77 -18.12 -4.12 4.49
C ASP A 77 -17.14 -5.31 4.45
N ARG A 78 -16.92 -5.95 5.59
CA ARG A 78 -15.94 -7.03 5.78
C ARG A 78 -16.38 -8.38 5.23
N ASN A 79 -17.62 -8.49 4.74
CA ASN A 79 -18.18 -9.76 4.27
C ASN A 79 -17.95 -10.00 2.76
N ASP A 80 -17.40 -9.02 2.03
CA ASP A 80 -17.26 -9.13 0.59
C ASP A 80 -16.35 -10.29 0.19
N ASP A 81 -15.24 -10.52 0.91
CA ASP A 81 -14.38 -11.68 0.67
C ASP A 81 -15.10 -13.02 0.90
N LYS A 82 -15.94 -13.09 1.95
CA LYS A 82 -16.74 -14.28 2.22
C LYS A 82 -17.78 -14.53 1.12
N GLN A 83 -18.34 -13.48 0.58
CA GLN A 83 -19.28 -13.60 -0.55
C GLN A 83 -18.54 -14.04 -1.82
N ALA A 84 -17.36 -13.48 -2.10
CA ALA A 84 -16.58 -13.78 -3.29
C ALA A 84 -15.88 -15.15 -3.24
N PHE A 85 -15.28 -15.50 -2.10
CA PHE A 85 -14.34 -16.63 -1.97
C PHE A 85 -14.71 -17.65 -0.88
N GLY A 86 -15.82 -17.47 -0.15
CA GLY A 86 -16.22 -18.36 0.95
C GLY A 86 -16.50 -19.81 0.55
N HIS A 87 -16.65 -20.09 -0.73
CA HIS A 87 -16.80 -21.43 -1.31
C HIS A 87 -15.45 -22.10 -1.64
N THR A 88 -14.35 -21.34 -1.58
CA THR A 88 -12.98 -21.82 -1.89
C THR A 88 -12.27 -22.34 -0.65
N LYS A 89 -11.04 -22.85 -0.83
CA LYS A 89 -10.16 -23.25 0.27
C LYS A 89 -9.28 -22.10 0.78
N ILE A 90 -9.46 -20.88 0.28
CA ILE A 90 -8.71 -19.71 0.71
C ILE A 90 -9.12 -19.34 2.14
N ASN A 91 -8.14 -19.20 3.01
CA ASN A 91 -8.38 -18.73 4.37
C ASN A 91 -8.65 -17.22 4.36
N LEU A 92 -9.79 -16.80 4.92
CA LEU A 92 -10.23 -15.41 4.93
C LEU A 92 -10.10 -14.83 6.33
N ILE A 93 -9.25 -13.82 6.50
CA ILE A 93 -8.95 -13.19 7.79
C ILE A 93 -9.35 -11.72 7.73
N ASN A 94 -10.13 -11.28 8.70
CA ASN A 94 -10.46 -9.87 8.89
C ASN A 94 -9.60 -9.28 10.01
N THR A 95 -8.76 -8.31 9.67
CA THR A 95 -7.97 -7.49 10.59
C THR A 95 -8.30 -6.01 10.34
N PRO A 96 -9.47 -5.55 10.78
CA PRO A 96 -9.98 -4.23 10.41
C PRO A 96 -9.08 -3.12 10.93
N LEU A 97 -8.72 -2.18 10.07
CA LEU A 97 -7.87 -1.04 10.36
C LEU A 97 -8.58 0.26 9.99
N LEU A 98 -8.69 1.20 10.93
CA LEU A 98 -9.24 2.53 10.68
C LEU A 98 -8.17 3.41 10.03
N THR A 99 -8.50 4.03 8.89
CA THR A 99 -7.52 4.85 8.15
C THR A 99 -7.01 6.04 8.97
N TRP A 100 -7.82 6.61 9.84
CA TRP A 100 -7.51 7.82 10.63
C TRP A 100 -7.02 7.54 12.05
N SER A 101 -7.03 6.28 12.49
CA SER A 101 -6.56 5.87 13.82
C SER A 101 -5.83 4.54 13.71
N ILE A 102 -4.51 4.59 13.75
CA ILE A 102 -3.64 3.43 13.53
C ILE A 102 -2.59 3.40 14.64
N SER A 103 -2.50 2.28 15.34
CA SER A 103 -1.50 2.04 16.36
C SER A 103 -0.40 1.05 15.88
N PRO A 104 0.80 1.11 16.48
CA PRO A 104 1.84 0.11 16.24
C PRO A 104 1.41 -1.32 16.58
N GLU A 105 0.58 -1.48 17.59
CA GLU A 105 0.06 -2.77 18.06
C GLU A 105 -0.87 -3.42 17.03
N GLU A 106 -1.77 -2.64 16.40
CA GLU A 106 -2.62 -3.11 15.29
C GLU A 106 -1.79 -3.53 14.08
N VAL A 107 -0.78 -2.72 13.72
CA VAL A 107 0.13 -3.05 12.61
C VAL A 107 0.93 -4.31 12.93
N ALA A 108 1.42 -4.46 14.16
CA ALA A 108 2.13 -5.67 14.60
C ALA A 108 1.24 -6.91 14.53
N ASP A 109 -0.04 -6.80 14.92
CA ASP A 109 -0.99 -7.91 14.80
C ASP A 109 -1.18 -8.35 13.36
N ILE A 110 -1.40 -7.42 12.46
CA ILE A 110 -1.57 -7.69 11.02
C ILE A 110 -0.31 -8.33 10.45
N LEU A 111 0.86 -7.79 10.74
CA LEU A 111 2.15 -8.34 10.28
C LEU A 111 2.40 -9.74 10.83
N TRP A 112 2.01 -10.00 12.08
CA TRP A 112 2.06 -11.33 12.68
C TRP A 112 1.18 -12.32 11.93
N GLN A 113 -0.10 -11.97 11.68
CA GLN A 113 -1.02 -12.80 10.92
C GLN A 113 -0.46 -13.12 9.53
N ILE A 114 0.02 -12.13 8.79
CA ILE A 114 0.66 -12.32 7.49
C ILE A 114 1.80 -13.34 7.61
N LYS A 115 2.71 -13.15 8.57
CA LYS A 115 3.88 -14.01 8.72
C LYS A 115 3.54 -15.43 9.12
N GLN A 116 2.54 -15.65 9.99
CA GLN A 116 2.09 -16.98 10.36
C GLN A 116 1.49 -17.73 9.16
N HIS A 117 0.65 -17.04 8.37
CA HIS A 117 -0.03 -17.66 7.24
C HIS A 117 0.89 -17.90 6.03
N GLN A 118 2.00 -17.15 5.89
CA GLN A 118 3.03 -17.43 4.90
C GLN A 118 3.70 -18.81 5.05
N LYS A 119 3.55 -19.47 6.19
CA LYS A 119 4.02 -20.85 6.41
C LYS A 119 3.24 -21.87 5.56
N ASN A 120 1.97 -21.56 5.28
CA ASN A 120 1.05 -22.44 4.56
C ASN A 120 0.94 -22.12 3.06
N GLY A 121 1.42 -20.96 2.60
CA GLY A 121 1.35 -20.51 1.22
C GLY A 121 1.44 -19.02 1.08
N ALA A 122 1.13 -18.49 -0.09
CA ALA A 122 1.16 -17.05 -0.30
C ALA A 122 -0.02 -16.34 0.38
N VAL A 123 0.23 -15.13 0.85
CA VAL A 123 -0.74 -14.25 1.52
C VAL A 123 -0.97 -13.01 0.67
N LEU A 124 -2.23 -12.63 0.49
CA LEU A 124 -2.63 -11.38 -0.12
C LEU A 124 -3.21 -10.46 0.95
N VAL A 125 -2.77 -9.22 1.00
CA VAL A 125 -3.34 -8.17 1.85
C VAL A 125 -4.07 -7.14 1.00
N HIS A 126 -5.25 -6.73 1.42
CA HIS A 126 -6.00 -5.68 0.74
C HIS A 126 -6.78 -4.78 1.68
N CYS A 127 -7.20 -3.63 1.16
CA CYS A 127 -8.25 -2.79 1.72
C CYS A 127 -9.32 -2.54 0.65
N TYR A 128 -9.91 -1.35 0.55
CA TYR A 128 -10.84 -1.05 -0.53
C TYR A 128 -10.10 -0.80 -1.86
N HIS A 129 -9.21 0.20 -1.90
CA HIS A 129 -8.45 0.57 -3.10
C HIS A 129 -7.08 -0.09 -3.22
N GLY A 130 -6.62 -0.85 -2.21
CA GLY A 130 -5.26 -1.38 -2.21
C GLY A 130 -4.15 -0.34 -2.02
N ALA A 131 -4.50 0.91 -1.72
CA ALA A 131 -3.61 2.06 -1.70
C ALA A 131 -3.07 2.36 -0.29
N ASP A 132 -3.89 2.98 0.58
CA ASP A 132 -3.44 3.63 1.81
C ASP A 132 -3.14 2.64 2.96
N ARG A 133 -4.16 1.95 3.50
CA ARG A 133 -3.98 0.93 4.57
C ARG A 133 -3.12 -0.23 4.10
N THR A 134 -3.36 -0.70 2.89
CA THR A 134 -2.53 -1.74 2.26
C THR A 134 -1.09 -1.26 2.09
N GLY A 135 -0.90 -0.02 1.61
CA GLY A 135 0.42 0.60 1.49
C GLY A 135 1.16 0.69 2.83
N LEU A 136 0.48 1.12 3.90
CA LEU A 136 1.03 1.16 5.25
C LEU A 136 1.54 -0.22 5.70
N ILE A 137 0.74 -1.27 5.53
CA ILE A 137 1.11 -2.62 5.96
C ILE A 137 2.28 -3.15 5.12
N VAL A 138 2.26 -2.95 3.79
CA VAL A 138 3.36 -3.38 2.92
C VAL A 138 4.66 -2.63 3.26
N ALA A 139 4.62 -1.31 3.45
CA ALA A 139 5.80 -0.54 3.82
C ALA A 139 6.34 -0.95 5.21
N SER A 140 5.47 -1.21 6.18
CA SER A 140 5.87 -1.75 7.49
C SER A 140 6.50 -3.15 7.36
N TYR A 141 5.94 -4.01 6.51
CA TYR A 141 6.52 -5.33 6.21
C TYR A 141 7.92 -5.23 5.61
N ARG A 142 8.14 -4.28 4.67
CA ARG A 142 9.45 -3.99 4.08
C ARG A 142 10.50 -3.66 5.15
N VAL A 143 10.14 -2.75 6.07
CA VAL A 143 11.04 -2.33 7.15
C VAL A 143 11.32 -3.48 8.13
N ILE A 144 10.28 -4.16 8.59
CA ILE A 144 10.37 -5.14 9.69
C ILE A 144 10.98 -6.47 9.23
N TYR A 145 10.59 -6.99 8.08
CA TYR A 145 10.98 -8.33 7.64
C TYR A 145 11.99 -8.35 6.49
N GLN A 146 12.09 -7.27 5.73
CA GLN A 146 13.03 -7.19 4.61
C GLN A 146 14.18 -6.21 4.86
N ASN A 147 14.22 -5.57 6.04
CA ASN A 147 15.27 -4.64 6.47
C ASN A 147 15.45 -3.44 5.50
N TRP A 148 14.36 -2.98 4.91
CA TRP A 148 14.42 -1.79 4.07
C TRP A 148 14.63 -0.54 4.91
N ASP A 149 15.30 0.46 4.32
CA ASP A 149 15.31 1.81 4.86
C ASP A 149 13.88 2.34 4.99
N LEU A 150 13.60 3.03 6.09
CA LEU A 150 12.28 3.56 6.42
C LEU A 150 11.76 4.52 5.36
N ASN A 151 12.64 5.41 4.86
CA ASN A 151 12.26 6.39 3.85
C ASN A 151 12.03 5.73 2.49
N GLU A 152 12.78 4.66 2.17
CA GLU A 152 12.58 3.91 0.94
C GLU A 152 11.24 3.16 0.95
N ALA A 153 10.89 2.49 2.05
CA ALA A 153 9.61 1.82 2.19
C ALA A 153 8.43 2.82 2.11
N LYS A 154 8.58 3.99 2.74
CA LYS A 154 7.62 5.09 2.65
C LYS A 154 7.52 5.63 1.22
N ARG A 155 8.64 5.75 0.52
CA ARG A 155 8.69 6.19 -0.87
C ARG A 155 7.97 5.22 -1.81
N GLU A 156 8.18 3.90 -1.66
CA GLU A 156 7.41 2.89 -2.41
C GLU A 156 5.91 3.07 -2.18
N MET A 157 5.47 3.22 -0.93
CA MET A 157 4.06 3.43 -0.60
C MET A 157 3.46 4.66 -1.29
N GLN A 158 4.18 5.79 -1.23
CA GLN A 158 3.66 7.10 -1.68
C GLN A 158 3.78 7.34 -3.18
N GLN A 159 4.84 6.82 -3.81
CA GLN A 159 5.20 7.12 -5.20
C GLN A 159 5.05 5.92 -6.12
N GLY A 160 4.83 4.73 -5.58
CA GLY A 160 4.52 3.54 -6.37
C GLY A 160 3.15 3.64 -7.05
N PRO A 161 2.90 2.78 -8.06
CA PRO A 161 1.70 2.86 -8.89
C PRO A 161 0.44 2.31 -8.20
N TYR A 162 0.30 2.51 -6.89
CA TYR A 162 -0.74 1.88 -6.07
C TYR A 162 -1.91 2.80 -5.74
N GLY A 163 -1.83 4.09 -6.09
CA GLY A 163 -2.92 5.05 -5.88
C GLY A 163 -2.97 5.68 -4.49
N TYR A 164 -1.84 5.87 -3.81
CA TYR A 164 -1.76 6.48 -2.49
C TYR A 164 -2.40 7.87 -2.44
N HIS A 165 -3.20 8.14 -1.38
CA HIS A 165 -3.88 9.42 -1.17
C HIS A 165 -3.17 10.25 -0.10
N SER A 166 -2.50 11.31 -0.50
CA SER A 166 -1.70 12.21 0.39
C SER A 166 -2.52 12.98 1.44
N VAL A 167 -3.85 12.86 1.41
CA VAL A 167 -4.76 13.42 2.44
C VAL A 167 -4.58 12.72 3.81
N TRP A 168 -4.13 11.48 3.83
CA TRP A 168 -3.93 10.69 5.04
C TRP A 168 -2.61 11.01 5.74
N LYS A 169 -2.50 12.22 6.30
CA LYS A 169 -1.28 12.68 6.99
C LYS A 169 -0.89 11.83 8.20
N ASN A 170 -1.84 11.21 8.87
CA ASN A 170 -1.58 10.27 9.96
C ASN A 170 -0.81 9.02 9.47
N ILE A 171 -1.07 8.52 8.25
CA ILE A 171 -0.30 7.43 7.65
C ILE A 171 1.12 7.90 7.35
N ASP A 172 1.29 9.11 6.78
CA ASP A 172 2.61 9.69 6.55
C ASP A 172 3.42 9.84 7.85
N ASN A 173 2.76 10.31 8.92
CA ASN A 173 3.37 10.55 10.22
C ASN A 173 3.61 9.26 11.02
N PHE A 174 2.97 8.16 10.64
CA PHE A 174 3.14 6.86 11.29
C PHE A 174 4.56 6.30 11.09
N PHE A 175 5.21 6.57 9.96
CA PHE A 175 6.53 6.05 9.62
C PHE A 175 7.63 6.77 10.38
N THR A 176 7.86 6.36 11.63
CA THR A 176 8.93 6.82 12.51
C THR A 176 9.74 5.63 13.03
N GLN A 177 11.01 5.86 13.38
CA GLN A 177 11.85 4.83 14.00
C GLN A 177 11.23 4.32 15.32
N GLU A 178 10.56 5.21 16.07
CA GLU A 178 9.87 4.86 17.31
C GLU A 178 8.74 3.86 17.07
N ASN A 179 7.86 4.12 16.09
CA ASN A 179 6.76 3.21 15.77
C ASN A 179 7.25 1.86 15.23
N MET A 180 8.29 1.85 14.38
CA MET A 180 8.89 0.60 13.92
C MET A 180 9.52 -0.20 15.07
N ALA A 181 10.15 0.46 16.04
CA ALA A 181 10.66 -0.20 17.24
C ALA A 181 9.54 -0.79 18.11
N LYS A 182 8.40 -0.07 18.28
CA LYS A 182 7.21 -0.58 18.99
C LYS A 182 6.62 -1.81 18.28
N ILE A 183 6.47 -1.76 16.95
CA ILE A 183 6.00 -2.91 16.16
C ILE A 183 6.89 -4.12 16.38
N LYS A 184 8.22 -3.94 16.31
CA LYS A 184 9.19 -5.02 16.52
C LYS A 184 9.08 -5.61 17.93
N ALA A 185 8.98 -4.77 18.95
CA ALA A 185 8.83 -5.23 20.33
C ALA A 185 7.53 -6.05 20.54
N GLU A 186 6.42 -5.65 19.92
CA GLU A 186 5.16 -6.42 19.97
C GLU A 186 5.28 -7.77 19.26
N LEU A 187 5.96 -7.83 18.11
CA LEU A 187 6.22 -9.08 17.39
C LEU A 187 7.11 -10.04 18.19
N ASP A 188 8.13 -9.52 18.87
CA ASP A 188 9.04 -10.29 19.73
C ASP A 188 8.29 -10.91 20.92
N LYS A 189 7.39 -10.15 21.57
CA LYS A 189 6.51 -10.68 22.64
C LYS A 189 5.67 -11.86 22.15
N ARG A 190 5.00 -11.73 20.99
CA ARG A 190 4.17 -12.80 20.37
C ARG A 190 4.99 -14.04 20.05
N SER A 191 6.19 -13.85 19.52
CA SER A 191 7.11 -14.95 19.20
C SER A 191 7.52 -15.77 20.44
N ASN A 192 7.67 -15.11 21.60
CA ASN A 192 8.05 -15.75 22.86
C ASN A 192 6.87 -16.48 23.53
N THR A 193 5.63 -16.03 23.29
CA THR A 193 4.43 -16.65 23.87
C THR A 193 4.00 -17.91 23.11
N THR A 194 4.47 -18.10 21.87
CA THR A 194 4.08 -19.21 20.99
C THR A 194 5.07 -20.38 21.03
N LYS A 195 6.15 -20.26 21.80
CA LYS A 195 7.12 -21.34 22.09
C LYS A 195 6.71 -22.13 23.33
#